data_baeb6ccb437f20f27a035938974a9a59
#
_entry.id   baeb6ccb437f20f27a035938974a9a59
#
_cell.length_a   1.000
_cell.length_b   1.000
_cell.length_c   1.000
_cell.angle_alpha   90.00
_cell.angle_beta   90.00
_cell.angle_gamma   90.00
#
_symmetry.space_group_name_H-M   'P 1'
#
loop_
_entity.id
_entity.type
_entity.pdbx_description
1 polymer ?
#
loop_
_entity_poly.entity_id
_entity_poly.type
_entity_poly.pdbx_seq_one_letter_code
_entity_poly.pdbx_strand_id
1 'polypeptide(L)'
;MTVYTFTFTKAEDEPAALAAGATGGARYIAGGTTLIDLMRETVERPERVVDINALPYRDIDVQPNRLRVGALVRMTDLAADPGVRERFPVITQALEASASAQLRNMASIGGNLLQRPPRCLYFRDV
;
A
#
# COMPACT_ATOMS: atom_id res chain seq x y z
N MET A 1 -21.63 4.02 -17.20
CA MET A 1 -20.48 3.43 -16.46
C MET A 1 -19.69 2.56 -17.44
N THR A 2 -18.45 2.89 -17.69
CA THR A 2 -17.63 2.08 -18.58
C THR A 2 -17.02 0.96 -17.77
N VAL A 3 -17.41 -0.28 -18.05
CA VAL A 3 -16.80 -1.46 -17.46
C VAL A 3 -15.56 -1.78 -18.28
N TYR A 4 -14.38 -1.81 -17.67
CA TYR A 4 -13.18 -2.32 -18.29
C TYR A 4 -12.74 -3.60 -17.59
N THR A 5 -12.12 -4.49 -18.35
CA THR A 5 -11.64 -5.78 -17.88
C THR A 5 -10.16 -5.71 -17.57
N PHE A 6 -9.73 -6.40 -16.53
CA PHE A 6 -8.33 -6.60 -16.18
C PHE A 6 -8.10 -8.05 -15.77
N THR A 7 -6.88 -8.50 -15.84
CA THR A 7 -6.49 -9.80 -15.27
C THR A 7 -6.03 -9.62 -13.82
N PHE A 8 -6.38 -10.58 -12.97
CA PHE A 8 -5.93 -10.61 -11.57
C PHE A 8 -4.98 -11.80 -11.38
N THR A 9 -3.80 -11.52 -10.83
CA THR A 9 -2.77 -12.54 -10.58
C THR A 9 -2.31 -12.43 -9.12
N LYS A 10 -2.32 -13.53 -8.39
CA LYS A 10 -1.72 -13.59 -7.05
C LYS A 10 -0.28 -14.04 -7.18
N ALA A 11 0.64 -13.23 -6.69
CA ALA A 11 2.06 -13.59 -6.62
C ALA A 11 2.34 -14.34 -5.31
N GLU A 12 2.92 -15.52 -5.41
CA GLU A 12 3.25 -16.35 -4.25
C GLU A 12 4.66 -16.06 -3.72
N ASP A 13 5.53 -15.53 -4.57
CA ASP A 13 6.90 -15.16 -4.23
C ASP A 13 7.35 -13.87 -4.96
N GLU A 14 8.53 -13.37 -4.59
CA GLU A 14 9.08 -12.14 -5.18
C GLU A 14 9.40 -12.28 -6.68
N PRO A 15 10.03 -13.37 -7.16
CA PRO A 15 10.25 -13.54 -8.60
C PRO A 15 8.97 -13.52 -9.42
N ALA A 16 7.90 -14.18 -8.94
CA ALA A 16 6.60 -14.17 -9.60
C ALA A 16 5.97 -12.76 -9.61
N ALA A 17 6.09 -12.02 -8.50
CA ALA A 17 5.62 -10.64 -8.43
C ALA A 17 6.35 -9.74 -9.41
N LEU A 18 7.68 -9.83 -9.47
CA LEU A 18 8.51 -9.04 -10.39
C LEU A 18 8.20 -9.37 -11.85
N ALA A 19 8.08 -10.64 -12.19
CA ALA A 19 7.75 -11.08 -13.55
C ALA A 19 6.37 -10.58 -13.99
N ALA A 20 5.36 -10.70 -13.12
CA ALA A 20 4.01 -10.21 -13.40
C ALA A 20 3.94 -8.68 -13.49
N GLY A 21 4.70 -7.99 -12.65
CA GLY A 21 4.75 -6.51 -12.60
C GLY A 21 5.54 -5.88 -13.73
N ALA A 22 6.48 -6.60 -14.33
CA ALA A 22 7.26 -6.14 -15.50
C ALA A 22 6.42 -6.05 -16.77
N THR A 23 5.24 -6.66 -16.79
CA THR A 23 4.29 -6.57 -17.92
C THR A 23 3.72 -5.16 -18.00
N GLY A 24 3.72 -4.56 -19.18
CA GLY A 24 3.12 -3.23 -19.40
C GLY A 24 1.67 -3.19 -18.91
N GLY A 25 1.26 -2.07 -18.33
CA GLY A 25 -0.09 -1.90 -17.79
C GLY A 25 -0.38 -2.63 -16.47
N ALA A 26 0.62 -3.28 -15.84
CA ALA A 26 0.45 -3.92 -14.53
C ALA A 26 0.49 -2.90 -13.38
N ARG A 27 -0.26 -3.23 -12.32
CA ARG A 27 -0.23 -2.52 -11.03
C ARG A 27 -0.22 -3.54 -9.89
N TYR A 28 0.58 -3.27 -8.87
CA TYR A 28 0.55 -4.06 -7.64
C TYR A 28 -0.62 -3.64 -6.75
N ILE A 29 -1.22 -4.61 -6.08
CA ILE A 29 -2.23 -4.38 -5.05
C ILE A 29 -1.79 -5.03 -3.73
N ALA A 30 -1.84 -4.23 -2.66
CA ALA A 30 -1.70 -4.68 -1.29
C ALA A 30 -3.06 -4.56 -0.57
N GLY A 31 -3.27 -3.54 0.25
CA GLY A 31 -4.55 -3.28 0.90
C GLY A 31 -5.65 -2.77 -0.04
N GLY A 32 -5.28 -2.24 -1.19
CA GLY A 32 -6.23 -1.76 -2.21
C GLY A 32 -6.90 -0.42 -1.90
N THR A 33 -6.63 0.19 -0.77
CA THR A 33 -7.32 1.41 -0.30
C THR A 33 -7.17 2.63 -1.20
N THR A 34 -6.13 2.67 -2.02
CA THR A 34 -5.91 3.72 -3.02
C THR A 34 -6.19 3.21 -4.44
N LEU A 35 -5.60 2.07 -4.81
CA LEU A 35 -5.71 1.55 -6.18
C LEU A 35 -7.16 1.28 -6.58
N ILE A 36 -7.95 0.66 -5.71
CA ILE A 36 -9.36 0.34 -6.02
C ILE A 36 -10.17 1.62 -6.24
N ASP A 37 -9.96 2.65 -5.43
CA ASP A 37 -10.65 3.93 -5.62
C ASP A 37 -10.24 4.60 -6.93
N LEU A 38 -8.94 4.61 -7.26
CA LEU A 38 -8.45 5.14 -8.53
C LEU A 38 -9.03 4.36 -9.74
N MET A 39 -9.21 3.05 -9.61
CA MET A 39 -9.86 2.23 -10.63
C MET A 39 -11.35 2.55 -10.76
N ARG A 40 -12.06 2.72 -9.64
CA ARG A 40 -13.48 3.11 -9.63
C ARG A 40 -13.71 4.47 -10.27
N GLU A 41 -12.84 5.43 -9.98
CA GLU A 41 -12.86 6.78 -10.55
C GLU A 41 -12.28 6.83 -11.98
N THR A 42 -11.88 5.69 -12.53
CA THR A 42 -11.29 5.58 -13.89
C THR A 42 -10.00 6.38 -14.09
N VAL A 43 -9.32 6.74 -13.00
CA VAL A 43 -8.01 7.41 -13.02
C VAL A 43 -6.90 6.41 -13.36
N GLU A 44 -6.96 5.23 -12.77
CA GLU A 44 -6.09 4.10 -13.11
C GLU A 44 -6.90 3.02 -13.84
N ARG A 45 -6.34 2.51 -14.93
CA ARG A 45 -6.94 1.44 -15.75
C ARG A 45 -5.90 0.37 -16.03
N PRO A 46 -5.49 -0.40 -15.01
CA PRO A 46 -4.50 -1.44 -15.23
C PRO A 46 -5.07 -2.56 -16.09
N GLU A 47 -4.25 -3.09 -16.98
CA GLU A 47 -4.56 -4.32 -17.73
C GLU A 47 -4.39 -5.56 -16.86
N ARG A 48 -3.53 -5.45 -15.85
CA ARG A 48 -3.25 -6.50 -14.86
C ARG A 48 -3.11 -5.94 -13.47
N VAL A 49 -3.74 -6.60 -12.51
CA VAL A 49 -3.56 -6.34 -11.07
C VAL A 49 -2.82 -7.53 -10.46
N VAL A 50 -1.69 -7.26 -9.81
CA VAL A 50 -0.84 -8.27 -9.17
C VAL A 50 -0.98 -8.15 -7.66
N ASP A 51 -1.62 -9.13 -7.05
CA ASP A 51 -1.77 -9.22 -5.58
C ASP A 51 -0.45 -9.69 -4.96
N ILE A 52 0.12 -8.85 -4.08
CA ILE A 52 1.39 -9.10 -3.40
C ILE A 52 1.21 -9.43 -1.91
N ASN A 53 -0.01 -9.68 -1.45
CA ASN A 53 -0.28 -9.91 -0.02
C ASN A 53 0.32 -11.22 0.53
N ALA A 54 0.70 -12.17 -0.32
CA ALA A 54 1.36 -13.41 0.10
C ALA A 54 2.87 -13.25 0.34
N LEU A 55 3.47 -12.11 -0.05
CA LEU A 55 4.91 -11.89 0.13
C LEU A 55 5.28 -11.67 1.60
N PRO A 56 6.51 -12.08 2.02
CA PRO A 56 6.92 -12.05 3.43
C PRO A 56 7.46 -10.68 3.89
N TYR A 57 6.79 -9.58 3.53
CA TYR A 57 7.24 -8.21 3.86
C TYR A 57 6.38 -7.59 4.96
N ARG A 58 6.26 -8.27 6.12
CA ARG A 58 5.39 -7.85 7.24
C ARG A 58 6.14 -7.63 8.55
N ASP A 59 7.47 -7.64 8.52
CA ASP A 59 8.28 -7.49 9.73
C ASP A 59 8.46 -6.03 10.11
N ILE A 60 8.50 -5.78 11.43
CA ILE A 60 8.86 -4.50 12.03
C ILE A 60 10.12 -4.74 12.89
N ASP A 61 11.24 -4.12 12.51
CA ASP A 61 12.50 -4.22 13.24
C ASP A 61 12.86 -2.84 13.82
N VAL A 62 12.75 -2.74 15.13
CA VAL A 62 12.99 -1.49 15.88
C VAL A 62 14.36 -1.55 16.53
N GLN A 63 15.27 -0.69 16.11
CA GLN A 63 16.62 -0.53 16.68
C GLN A 63 16.79 0.88 17.28
N PRO A 64 17.81 1.13 18.10
CA PRO A 64 17.98 2.44 18.74
C PRO A 64 17.94 3.64 17.78
N ASN A 65 18.57 3.50 16.62
CA ASN A 65 18.70 4.58 15.62
C ASN A 65 18.14 4.22 14.26
N ARG A 66 17.40 3.11 14.15
CA ARG A 66 16.88 2.63 12.89
C ARG A 66 15.56 1.91 13.07
N LEU A 67 14.62 2.21 12.20
CA LEU A 67 13.38 1.47 12.05
C LEU A 67 13.35 0.85 10.65
N ARG A 68 13.22 -0.46 10.56
CA ARG A 68 13.00 -1.19 9.31
C ARG A 68 11.57 -1.73 9.32
N VAL A 69 10.83 -1.43 8.27
CA VAL A 69 9.42 -1.82 8.15
C VAL A 69 9.21 -2.51 6.82
N GLY A 70 8.64 -3.69 6.84
CA GLY A 70 8.23 -4.39 5.63
C GLY A 70 7.13 -3.63 4.87
N ALA A 71 7.18 -3.65 3.56
CA ALA A 71 6.26 -2.88 2.71
C ALA A 71 4.78 -3.26 2.92
N LEU A 72 4.49 -4.48 3.35
CA LEU A 72 3.14 -4.99 3.59
C LEU A 72 2.66 -4.86 5.04
N VAL A 73 3.46 -4.26 5.93
CA VAL A 73 3.02 -3.91 7.28
C VAL A 73 1.83 -2.94 7.15
N ARG A 74 0.77 -3.21 7.88
CA ARG A 74 -0.40 -2.32 7.90
C ARG A 74 -0.13 -1.08 8.74
N MET A 75 -0.73 0.02 8.37
CA MET A 75 -0.60 1.29 9.12
C MET A 75 -1.01 1.12 10.58
N THR A 76 -2.09 0.36 10.84
CA THR A 76 -2.55 0.06 12.21
C THR A 76 -1.50 -0.73 13.01
N ASP A 77 -0.89 -1.75 12.41
CA ASP A 77 0.10 -2.59 13.11
C ASP A 77 1.35 -1.79 13.45
N LEU A 78 1.82 -0.94 12.53
CA LEU A 78 2.97 -0.07 12.79
C LEU A 78 2.66 0.96 13.89
N ALA A 79 1.49 1.56 13.87
CA ALA A 79 1.07 2.53 14.88
C ALA A 79 0.90 1.90 16.28
N ALA A 80 0.53 0.62 16.34
CA ALA A 80 0.33 -0.12 17.59
C ALA A 80 1.62 -0.72 18.15
N ASP A 81 2.70 -0.79 17.36
CA ASP A 81 3.95 -1.40 17.81
C ASP A 81 4.56 -0.65 18.99
N PRO A 82 4.82 -1.31 20.15
CA PRO A 82 5.32 -0.64 21.35
C PRO A 82 6.70 0.00 21.14
N GLY A 83 7.60 -0.64 20.41
CA GLY A 83 8.93 -0.12 20.13
C GLY A 83 8.90 1.12 19.24
N VAL A 84 7.98 1.15 18.26
CA VAL A 84 7.76 2.32 17.40
C VAL A 84 7.16 3.47 18.22
N ARG A 85 6.19 3.20 19.07
CA ARG A 85 5.57 4.21 19.94
C ARG A 85 6.58 4.86 20.90
N GLU A 86 7.48 4.05 21.45
CA GLU A 86 8.49 4.53 22.40
C GLU A 86 9.63 5.30 21.71
N ARG A 87 10.17 4.75 20.62
CA ARG A 87 11.41 5.25 20.00
C ARG A 87 11.18 6.22 18.84
N PHE A 88 10.05 6.08 18.16
CA PHE A 88 9.68 6.87 16.98
C PHE A 88 8.25 7.42 17.09
N PRO A 89 7.92 8.15 18.19
CA PRO A 89 6.54 8.56 18.47
C PRO A 89 5.92 9.41 17.37
N VAL A 90 6.71 10.18 16.63
CA VAL A 90 6.22 11.00 15.52
C VAL A 90 5.60 10.14 14.40
N ILE A 91 6.12 8.93 14.17
CA ILE A 91 5.57 8.00 13.17
C ILE A 91 4.19 7.53 13.64
N THR A 92 4.08 7.10 14.89
CA THR A 92 2.79 6.70 15.46
C THR A 92 1.76 7.83 15.40
N GLN A 93 2.14 9.03 15.81
CA GLN A 93 1.24 10.20 15.78
C GLN A 93 0.78 10.53 14.35
N ALA A 94 1.70 10.50 13.38
CA ALA A 94 1.36 10.74 11.98
C ALA A 94 0.39 9.70 11.44
N LEU A 95 0.61 8.42 11.74
CA LEU A 95 -0.27 7.34 11.32
C LEU A 95 -1.66 7.44 11.96
N GLU A 96 -1.73 7.71 13.26
CA GLU A 96 -3.00 7.84 13.98
C GLU A 96 -3.81 9.06 13.51
N ALA A 97 -3.14 10.13 13.09
CA ALA A 97 -3.78 11.34 12.54
C ALA A 97 -4.20 11.19 11.07
N SER A 98 -3.73 10.15 10.38
CA SER A 98 -4.01 9.94 8.95
C SER A 98 -5.19 9.00 8.74
N ALA A 99 -5.96 9.23 7.66
CA ALA A 99 -7.07 8.38 7.21
C ALA A 99 -8.08 8.01 8.32
N SER A 100 -8.97 7.07 8.04
CA SER A 100 -9.85 6.46 9.05
C SER A 100 -9.22 5.19 9.65
N ALA A 101 -9.71 4.75 10.80
CA ALA A 101 -9.28 3.49 11.41
C ALA A 101 -9.50 2.30 10.45
N GLN A 102 -10.61 2.28 9.73
CA GLN A 102 -10.93 1.24 8.75
C GLN A 102 -9.92 1.21 7.60
N LEU A 103 -9.54 2.37 7.08
CA LEU A 103 -8.51 2.46 6.03
C LEU A 103 -7.13 2.02 6.56
N ARG A 104 -6.73 2.45 7.75
CA ARG A 104 -5.46 2.04 8.36
C ARG A 104 -5.36 0.54 8.60
N ASN A 105 -6.48 -0.14 8.85
CA ASN A 105 -6.53 -1.61 9.01
C ASN A 105 -6.22 -2.35 7.71
N MET A 106 -6.36 -1.72 6.57
CA MET A 106 -6.14 -2.31 5.25
C MET A 106 -4.90 -1.76 4.56
N ALA A 107 -4.62 -0.47 4.69
CA ALA A 107 -3.54 0.22 4.01
C ALA A 107 -2.16 -0.29 4.46
N SER A 108 -1.31 -0.60 3.49
CA SER A 108 0.09 -0.99 3.72
C SER A 108 1.02 0.23 3.73
N ILE A 109 2.12 0.13 4.45
CA ILE A 109 3.12 1.20 4.52
C ILE A 109 3.75 1.45 3.15
N GLY A 110 4.10 0.40 2.41
CA GLY A 110 4.65 0.54 1.05
C GLY A 110 3.68 1.23 0.10
N GLY A 111 2.41 0.85 0.12
CA GLY A 111 1.37 1.51 -0.67
C GLY A 111 1.17 2.97 -0.30
N ASN A 112 1.20 3.28 1.00
CA ASN A 112 1.08 4.66 1.49
C ASN A 112 2.24 5.55 1.00
N LEU A 113 3.47 5.06 1.06
CA LEU A 113 4.65 5.81 0.59
C LEU A 113 4.68 5.99 -0.93
N LEU A 114 4.15 5.04 -1.68
CA LEU A 114 4.16 5.05 -3.15
C LEU A 114 2.91 5.66 -3.77
N GLN A 115 1.93 6.07 -2.96
CA GLN A 115 0.72 6.70 -3.48
C GLN A 115 1.02 8.05 -4.12
N ARG A 116 0.18 8.46 -5.08
CA ARG A 116 0.22 9.82 -5.59
C ARG A 116 -0.13 10.80 -4.47
N PRO A 117 0.54 11.97 -4.37
CA PRO A 117 0.14 12.98 -3.39
C PRO A 117 -1.31 13.38 -3.60
N PRO A 118 -2.15 13.38 -2.55
CA PRO A 118 -3.53 13.82 -2.66
C PRO A 118 -3.57 15.31 -3.01
N ARG A 119 -4.30 15.64 -4.06
CA ARG A 119 -4.57 17.02 -4.48
C ARG A 119 -6.07 17.27 -4.47
N CYS A 120 -6.47 18.52 -4.56
CA CYS A 120 -7.89 18.92 -4.48
C CYS A 120 -8.80 18.27 -5.54
N LEU A 121 -8.25 17.74 -6.62
CA LEU A 121 -8.97 16.98 -7.64
C LEU A 121 -8.67 15.48 -7.60
N TYR A 122 -8.34 14.97 -6.44
CA TYR A 122 -8.22 13.57 -6.11
C TYR A 122 -7.47 12.77 -7.19
N PHE A 123 -6.14 12.92 -7.20
CA PHE A 123 -5.23 12.17 -8.08
C PHE A 123 -5.38 12.42 -9.59
N ARG A 124 -6.20 13.37 -10.01
CA ARG A 124 -6.28 13.76 -11.42
C ARG A 124 -5.24 14.83 -11.72
N ASP A 125 -4.57 14.67 -12.84
CA ASP A 125 -3.69 15.69 -13.38
C ASP A 125 -4.57 16.75 -14.08
N VAL A 126 -4.66 17.92 -13.50
CA VAL A 126 -5.39 19.09 -14.03
C VAL A 126 -4.50 20.30 -13.98
#